data_8880699703da8bb3e88ef72f1d644ad9
#
_entry.id   8880699703da8bb3e88ef72f1d644ad9
#
_cell.length_a   1.000
_cell.length_b   1.000
_cell.length_c   1.000
_cell.angle_alpha   90.00
_cell.angle_beta   90.00
_cell.angle_gamma   90.00
#
_symmetry.space_group_name_H-M   'P 1'
#
loop_
_entity.id
_entity.type
_entity.pdbx_description
1 polymer ?
#
loop_
_entity_poly.entity_id
_entity_poly.type
_entity_poly.pdbx_seq_one_letter_code
_entity_poly.pdbx_strand_id
1 'polypeptide(L)'
;KEMANDDNNPVKIVMDVDDLVMDSKTALSLGMIISELVSNSFKHAFKDIERPEILIHLKNDKTASLFMLTVSDNGKGYQQPRESTNGLGSRLVDIFSRQLEGQYTLETDGHFTYKLQFKTIET
;
A
#
# COMPACT_ATOMS: atom_id res chain seq x y z
N LYS A 1 6.27 16.74 6.82
CA LYS A 1 7.26 16.33 7.76
C LYS A 1 8.00 15.10 7.31
N GLU A 2 9.26 15.14 7.40
CA GLU A 2 10.04 14.04 6.93
C GLU A 2 10.08 12.92 7.96
N MET A 3 10.05 11.71 7.47
CA MET A 3 10.18 10.56 8.32
C MET A 3 11.45 9.85 7.91
N ALA A 4 12.33 9.72 8.84
CA ALA A 4 13.61 9.13 8.56
C ALA A 4 13.69 7.76 9.22
N ASN A 5 14.41 6.87 8.59
CA ASN A 5 14.70 5.61 9.24
C ASN A 5 15.88 5.82 10.17
N ASP A 6 16.35 4.76 10.75
CA ASP A 6 17.39 4.82 11.76
C ASP A 6 18.70 5.37 11.22
N ASP A 7 18.87 5.38 9.93
CA ASP A 7 20.11 5.81 9.33
C ASP A 7 20.07 7.25 8.88
N ASN A 8 19.06 8.00 9.31
CA ASN A 8 18.88 9.36 8.85
C ASN A 8 18.73 9.42 7.34
N ASN A 9 18.23 8.36 6.77
CA ASN A 9 18.06 8.27 5.35
C ASN A 9 16.59 8.47 5.05
N PRO A 10 16.20 9.68 4.65
CA PRO A 10 14.77 9.96 4.49
C PRO A 10 14.15 9.09 3.42
N VAL A 11 12.91 8.74 3.64
CA VAL A 11 12.15 7.94 2.69
C VAL A 11 11.32 8.88 1.85
N LYS A 12 11.46 8.76 0.55
CA LYS A 12 10.68 9.56 -0.38
C LYS A 12 9.36 8.86 -0.62
N ILE A 13 8.27 9.59 -0.48
CA ILE A 13 6.95 9.04 -0.75
C ILE A 13 6.38 9.77 -1.95
N VAL A 14 6.11 9.01 -3.01
CA VAL A 14 5.57 9.55 -4.24
C VAL A 14 4.11 9.15 -4.33
N MET A 15 3.24 10.13 -4.46
CA MET A 15 1.81 9.88 -4.54
C MET A 15 1.30 10.35 -5.89
N ASP A 16 0.61 9.47 -6.57
CA ASP A 16 -0.02 9.79 -7.84
C ASP A 16 -1.46 9.33 -7.71
N VAL A 17 -2.33 10.27 -7.39
CA VAL A 17 -3.70 9.96 -7.03
C VAL A 17 -4.63 10.75 -7.95
N ASP A 18 -5.53 10.03 -8.60
CA ASP A 18 -6.54 10.67 -9.43
C ASP A 18 -7.48 11.48 -8.57
N ASP A 19 -8.15 12.40 -9.23
CA ASP A 19 -9.20 13.19 -8.60
C ASP A 19 -10.42 12.29 -8.45
N LEU A 20 -10.70 11.89 -7.22
CA LEU A 20 -11.70 10.88 -6.95
C LEU A 20 -12.76 11.39 -6.01
N VAL A 21 -13.95 10.85 -6.16
CA VAL A 21 -15.01 11.04 -5.19
C VAL A 21 -15.39 9.66 -4.67
N MET A 22 -15.41 9.52 -3.36
CA MET A 22 -15.77 8.25 -2.73
C MET A 22 -16.41 8.54 -1.39
N ASP A 23 -17.18 7.59 -0.89
CA ASP A 23 -17.82 7.79 0.41
C ASP A 23 -16.77 7.64 1.51
N SER A 24 -17.16 8.06 2.72
CA SER A 24 -16.22 8.10 3.82
C SER A 24 -15.78 6.70 4.25
N LYS A 25 -16.66 5.73 4.12
CA LYS A 25 -16.30 4.37 4.49
C LYS A 25 -15.21 3.81 3.57
N THR A 26 -15.36 4.06 2.29
CA THR A 26 -14.35 3.63 1.32
C THR A 26 -13.03 4.34 1.58
N ALA A 27 -13.10 5.65 1.82
CA ALA A 27 -11.89 6.42 2.08
C ALA A 27 -11.19 5.93 3.33
N LEU A 28 -11.94 5.60 4.36
CA LEU A 28 -11.34 5.10 5.59
C LEU A 28 -10.65 3.76 5.35
N SER A 29 -11.30 2.85 4.64
CA SER A 29 -10.69 1.56 4.37
C SER A 29 -9.40 1.71 3.57
N LEU A 30 -9.40 2.56 2.56
CA LEU A 30 -8.19 2.81 1.78
C LEU A 30 -7.11 3.42 2.65
N GLY A 31 -7.48 4.37 3.50
CA GLY A 31 -6.50 4.99 4.38
C GLY A 31 -5.85 4.00 5.31
N MET A 32 -6.63 3.08 5.84
CA MET A 32 -6.07 2.06 6.73
C MET A 32 -5.13 1.13 5.99
N ILE A 33 -5.51 0.73 4.77
CA ILE A 33 -4.63 -0.13 3.98
C ILE A 33 -3.31 0.58 3.70
N ILE A 34 -3.39 1.80 3.21
CA ILE A 34 -2.19 2.54 2.86
C ILE A 34 -1.30 2.75 4.08
N SER A 35 -1.93 3.12 5.19
CA SER A 35 -1.19 3.37 6.41
C SER A 35 -0.42 2.13 6.87
N GLU A 36 -1.06 0.97 6.82
CA GLU A 36 -0.42 -0.25 7.24
C GLU A 36 0.71 -0.65 6.31
N LEU A 37 0.50 -0.49 5.01
CA LEU A 37 1.53 -0.85 4.05
C LEU A 37 2.73 0.08 4.15
N VAL A 38 2.49 1.36 4.31
CA VAL A 38 3.57 2.32 4.47
C VAL A 38 4.34 2.04 5.77
N SER A 39 3.63 1.77 6.84
CA SER A 39 4.27 1.44 8.11
C SER A 39 5.14 0.20 7.99
N ASN A 40 4.64 -0.81 7.27
CA ASN A 40 5.42 -2.03 7.08
C ASN A 40 6.67 -1.79 6.25
N SER A 41 6.56 -0.92 5.25
CA SER A 41 7.76 -0.59 4.46
C SER A 41 8.81 0.07 5.32
N PHE A 42 8.41 1.00 6.19
CA PHE A 42 9.37 1.62 7.09
C PHE A 42 10.01 0.61 8.02
N LYS A 43 9.26 -0.38 8.47
CA LYS A 43 9.79 -1.33 9.44
C LYS A 43 10.66 -2.39 8.81
N HIS A 44 10.38 -2.79 7.58
CA HIS A 44 10.95 -4.04 7.07
C HIS A 44 11.66 -3.93 5.73
N ALA A 45 11.48 -2.87 4.99
CA ALA A 45 11.90 -2.88 3.61
C ALA A 45 13.24 -2.19 3.35
N PHE A 46 13.64 -1.27 4.19
CA PHE A 46 14.64 -0.30 3.78
C PHE A 46 16.01 -0.46 4.39
N LYS A 47 16.25 -1.55 5.04
CA LYS A 47 17.59 -1.77 5.56
C LYS A 47 18.57 -1.84 4.40
N ASP A 48 19.60 -1.02 4.46
CA ASP A 48 20.65 -0.99 3.44
C ASP A 48 20.15 -0.54 2.07
N ILE A 49 19.05 0.18 2.03
CA ILE A 49 18.57 0.78 0.79
C ILE A 49 19.00 2.22 0.77
N GLU A 50 19.73 2.59 -0.27
CA GLU A 50 20.37 3.88 -0.31
C GLU A 50 19.40 5.03 -0.51
N ARG A 51 18.40 4.83 -1.33
CA ARG A 51 17.39 5.86 -1.60
C ARG A 51 16.01 5.25 -1.48
N PRO A 52 15.57 5.04 -0.25
CA PRO A 52 14.28 4.35 -0.06
C PRO A 52 13.13 5.18 -0.59
N GLU A 53 12.22 4.50 -1.24
CA GLU A 53 11.09 5.16 -1.87
C GLU A 53 9.84 4.30 -1.77
N ILE A 54 8.72 4.96 -1.52
CA ILE A 54 7.41 4.32 -1.52
C ILE A 54 6.58 5.01 -2.58
N LEU A 55 5.90 4.22 -3.40
CA LEU A 55 5.01 4.73 -4.42
C LEU A 55 3.58 4.37 -4.06
N ILE A 56 2.71 5.37 -4.07
CA ILE A 56 1.28 5.19 -3.85
C ILE A 56 0.56 5.70 -5.09
N HIS A 57 -0.19 4.83 -5.72
CA HIS A 57 -0.80 5.11 -7.02
C HIS A 57 -2.27 4.72 -6.91
N LEU A 58 -3.16 5.67 -7.11
CA LEU A 58 -4.59 5.40 -7.02
C LEU A 58 -5.26 5.95 -8.27
N LYS A 59 -5.81 5.08 -9.06
CA LYS A 59 -6.38 5.43 -10.35
C LYS A 59 -7.84 5.07 -10.39
N ASN A 60 -8.59 5.87 -11.12
CA ASN A 60 -9.98 5.61 -11.39
C ASN A 60 -10.11 5.20 -12.86
N ASP A 61 -10.26 3.91 -13.09
CA ASP A 61 -10.44 3.41 -14.44
C ASP A 61 -11.92 3.50 -14.77
N LYS A 62 -12.30 4.57 -15.40
CA LYS A 62 -13.72 4.82 -15.67
C LYS A 62 -14.29 3.86 -16.67
N THR A 63 -13.47 3.36 -17.57
CA THR A 63 -13.93 2.39 -18.55
C THR A 63 -14.36 1.10 -17.89
N ALA A 64 -13.59 0.63 -16.92
CA ALA A 64 -13.89 -0.61 -16.23
C ALA A 64 -14.72 -0.40 -14.98
N SER A 65 -14.97 0.85 -14.59
CA SER A 65 -15.67 1.17 -13.35
C SER A 65 -14.94 0.59 -12.15
N LEU A 66 -13.63 0.74 -12.14
CA LEU A 66 -12.80 0.21 -11.08
C LEU A 66 -11.85 1.27 -10.56
N PHE A 67 -11.64 1.23 -9.27
CA PHE A 67 -10.52 1.91 -8.65
C PHE A 67 -9.36 0.92 -8.56
N MET A 68 -8.16 1.41 -8.78
CA MET A 68 -6.96 0.57 -8.70
C MET A 68 -5.94 1.26 -7.83
N LEU A 69 -5.59 0.59 -6.74
CA LEU A 69 -4.59 1.09 -5.81
C LEU A 69 -3.32 0.25 -5.94
N THR A 70 -2.19 0.92 -6.07
CA THR A 70 -0.90 0.25 -6.04
C THR A 70 -0.06 0.90 -4.97
N VAL A 71 0.51 0.10 -4.09
CA VAL A 71 1.47 0.58 -3.09
C VAL A 71 2.69 -0.30 -3.22
N SER A 72 3.83 0.33 -3.48
CA SER A 72 5.06 -0.43 -3.65
C SER A 72 6.21 0.31 -3.02
N ASP A 73 7.29 -0.41 -2.78
CA ASP A 73 8.50 0.21 -2.31
C ASP A 73 9.68 -0.38 -3.07
N ASN A 74 10.82 0.30 -2.99
CA ASN A 74 12.01 -0.17 -3.67
C ASN A 74 12.96 -0.89 -2.73
N GLY A 75 12.41 -1.47 -1.67
CA GLY A 75 13.19 -2.25 -0.75
C GLY A 75 13.54 -3.60 -1.33
N LYS A 76 13.99 -4.47 -0.45
CA LYS A 76 14.45 -5.78 -0.88
C LYS A 76 13.34 -6.81 -0.97
N GLY A 77 12.12 -6.40 -0.73
CA GLY A 77 11.03 -7.34 -0.65
C GLY A 77 11.07 -8.08 0.67
N TYR A 78 10.15 -8.99 0.85
CA TYR A 78 10.09 -9.76 2.07
C TYR A 78 10.83 -11.07 1.84
N GLN A 79 11.85 -11.28 2.63
CA GLN A 79 12.69 -12.46 2.51
C GLN A 79 12.25 -13.56 3.42
N GLN A 80 11.41 -13.25 4.38
CA GLN A 80 11.02 -14.17 5.42
C GLN A 80 9.61 -14.65 5.21
N PRO A 81 9.31 -15.84 5.69
CA PRO A 81 7.93 -16.30 5.66
C PRO A 81 7.03 -15.32 6.39
N ARG A 82 5.85 -15.18 5.89
CA ARG A 82 4.94 -14.19 6.44
C ARG A 82 4.46 -14.50 7.84
N GLU A 83 4.56 -15.74 8.25
CA GLU A 83 4.08 -16.05 9.59
C GLU A 83 4.89 -15.32 10.65
N SER A 84 6.13 -15.01 10.36
CA SER A 84 6.92 -14.28 11.34
C SER A 84 6.47 -12.84 11.48
N THR A 85 5.74 -12.35 10.50
CA THR A 85 5.22 -10.99 10.54
C THR A 85 3.72 -11.00 10.42
N ASN A 86 3.13 -12.10 10.79
CA ASN A 86 1.74 -12.24 10.62
C ASN A 86 1.03 -11.53 11.75
N GLY A 87 1.44 -10.37 12.00
CA GLY A 87 0.83 -9.60 13.02
C GLY A 87 -0.42 -8.91 12.52
N LEU A 88 -0.82 -7.97 13.32
CA LEU A 88 -2.05 -7.28 13.09
C LEU A 88 -2.06 -6.53 11.76
N GLY A 89 -0.89 -6.04 11.34
CA GLY A 89 -0.83 -5.26 10.12
C GLY A 89 -1.30 -6.02 8.89
N SER A 90 -0.80 -7.23 8.73
CA SER A 90 -1.21 -8.04 7.58
C SER A 90 -2.69 -8.35 7.60
N ARG A 91 -3.21 -8.60 8.79
CA ARG A 91 -4.62 -8.88 8.93
C ARG A 91 -5.47 -7.66 8.59
N LEU A 92 -5.01 -6.48 9.00
CA LEU A 92 -5.76 -5.27 8.71
C LEU A 92 -5.85 -5.03 7.22
N VAL A 93 -4.76 -5.26 6.49
CA VAL A 93 -4.80 -5.11 5.05
C VAL A 93 -5.84 -6.04 4.45
N ASP A 94 -5.86 -7.28 4.88
CA ASP A 94 -6.83 -8.24 4.36
C ASP A 94 -8.25 -7.84 4.73
N ILE A 95 -8.47 -7.46 5.98
CA ILE A 95 -9.80 -7.10 6.44
C ILE A 95 -10.34 -5.92 5.64
N PHE A 96 -9.55 -4.88 5.48
CA PHE A 96 -10.06 -3.70 4.79
C PHE A 96 -10.18 -3.92 3.29
N SER A 97 -9.33 -4.78 2.71
CA SER A 97 -9.49 -5.13 1.31
C SER A 97 -10.82 -5.85 1.10
N ARG A 98 -11.17 -6.73 2.02
CA ARG A 98 -12.46 -7.43 1.94
C ARG A 98 -13.62 -6.48 2.16
N GLN A 99 -13.45 -5.51 3.04
CA GLN A 99 -14.49 -4.51 3.24
C GLN A 99 -14.82 -3.77 1.97
N LEU A 100 -13.81 -3.57 1.13
CA LEU A 100 -14.01 -2.91 -0.15
C LEU A 100 -14.52 -3.88 -1.21
N GLU A 101 -14.65 -5.16 -0.86
CA GLU A 101 -15.02 -6.20 -1.80
C GLU A 101 -14.09 -6.19 -3.00
N GLY A 102 -12.84 -5.93 -2.72
CA GLY A 102 -11.84 -5.86 -3.76
C GLY A 102 -11.02 -7.12 -3.84
N GLN A 103 -10.23 -7.18 -4.88
CA GLN A 103 -9.30 -8.28 -5.07
C GLN A 103 -7.90 -7.70 -5.09
N TYR A 104 -6.99 -8.34 -4.37
CA TYR A 104 -5.65 -7.82 -4.31
C TYR A 104 -4.62 -8.90 -4.52
N THR A 105 -3.45 -8.48 -4.94
CA THR A 105 -2.30 -9.36 -5.09
C THR A 105 -1.12 -8.74 -4.38
N LEU A 106 -0.22 -9.60 -3.94
CA LEU A 106 1.03 -9.18 -3.34
C LEU A 106 2.16 -9.81 -4.14
N GLU A 107 3.15 -8.98 -4.46
CA GLU A 107 4.37 -9.46 -5.09
C GLU A 107 5.52 -9.10 -4.18
N THR A 108 6.27 -10.08 -3.76
CA THR A 108 7.37 -9.87 -2.85
C THR A 108 8.69 -10.34 -3.42
N ASP A 109 8.68 -10.83 -4.63
CA ASP A 109 9.86 -11.30 -5.30
C ASP A 109 10.56 -10.07 -5.90
N GLY A 110 11.63 -9.65 -5.27
CA GLY A 110 12.24 -8.41 -5.61
C GLY A 110 11.69 -7.31 -4.74
N HIS A 111 11.01 -6.36 -5.35
CA HIS A 111 10.39 -5.27 -4.59
C HIS A 111 9.01 -5.67 -4.14
N PHE A 112 8.58 -5.09 -3.05
CA PHE A 112 7.23 -5.32 -2.57
C PHE A 112 6.24 -4.51 -3.38
N THR A 113 5.17 -5.14 -3.81
CA THR A 113 4.10 -4.46 -4.53
C THR A 113 2.76 -5.06 -4.12
N TYR A 114 1.86 -4.19 -3.72
CA TYR A 114 0.49 -4.53 -3.40
C TYR A 114 -0.40 -3.85 -4.43
N LYS A 115 -1.30 -4.62 -5.04
CA LYS A 115 -2.25 -4.08 -6.02
C LYS A 115 -3.64 -4.51 -5.64
N LEU A 116 -4.53 -3.54 -5.57
CA LEU A 116 -5.93 -3.77 -5.21
C LEU A 116 -6.80 -3.16 -6.29
N GLN A 117 -7.84 -3.90 -6.68
CA GLN A 117 -8.86 -3.29 -7.52
C GLN A 117 -10.21 -3.55 -6.89
N PHE A 118 -11.08 -2.56 -6.96
CA PHE A 118 -12.41 -2.67 -6.40
C PHE A 118 -13.33 -1.76 -7.19
N LYS A 119 -14.61 -2.06 -7.11
CA LYS A 119 -15.57 -1.34 -7.92
C LYS A 119 -15.82 0.05 -7.38
N THR A 120 -16.01 0.98 -8.29
CA THR A 120 -16.42 2.31 -7.89
C THR A 120 -17.85 2.25 -7.37
N ILE A 121 -18.17 3.20 -6.52
CA ILE A 121 -19.52 3.31 -6.01
C ILE A 121 -20.32 4.14 -6.98
N GLU A 122 -21.42 3.58 -7.39
CA GLU A 122 -22.32 4.26 -8.29
C GLU A 122 -23.32 5.03 -7.48
N THR A 123 -23.54 6.25 -7.81
CA THR A 123 -24.56 7.05 -7.13
C THR A 123 -25.59 7.56 -8.10
#